data_4d01dcc3024d94fa08fe7a5a1a896bf9
#
_entry.id   4d01dcc3024d94fa08fe7a5a1a896bf9
#
_cell.length_a   1.000
_cell.length_b   1.000
_cell.length_c   1.000
_cell.angle_alpha   90.00
_cell.angle_beta   90.00
_cell.angle_gamma   90.00
#
_symmetry.space_group_name_H-M   'P 1'
#
loop_
_entity.id
_entity.type
_entity.pdbx_description
1 polymer ?
#
loop_
_entity_poly.entity_id
_entity_poly.type
_entity_poly.pdbx_seq_one_letter_code
_entity_poly.pdbx_strand_id
1 'polypeptide(L)' 'MPDRQFEAVLERLDRIGDELARMNRLAENGDGLEAVAREVRSLNESLNALAYAALGQSPRVRRAK' A
#
# COMPACT_ATOMS: atom_id res chain seq x y z
N MET A 1 -16.82 -10.42 11.30
CA MET A 1 -15.47 -9.94 11.31
C MET A 1 -15.27 -8.94 12.41
N PRO A 2 -14.18 -9.03 13.13
CA PRO A 2 -13.94 -8.11 14.21
C PRO A 2 -13.84 -6.69 13.70
N ASP A 3 -14.39 -5.76 14.44
CA ASP A 3 -14.34 -4.37 14.04
C ASP A 3 -12.91 -3.89 13.89
N ARG A 4 -12.03 -4.36 14.75
CA ARG A 4 -10.66 -3.93 14.71
C ARG A 4 -9.98 -4.31 13.41
N GLN A 5 -10.25 -5.50 12.93
CA GLN A 5 -9.67 -5.94 11.68
C GLN A 5 -10.21 -5.12 10.52
N PHE A 6 -11.50 -4.84 10.57
CA PHE A 6 -12.13 -4.05 9.53
C PHE A 6 -11.55 -2.64 9.50
N GLU A 7 -11.34 -2.06 10.67
CA GLU A 7 -10.79 -0.72 10.76
C GLU A 7 -9.36 -0.68 10.24
N ALA A 8 -8.59 -1.73 10.52
CA ALA A 8 -7.22 -1.78 10.03
C ALA A 8 -7.20 -1.80 8.51
N VAL A 9 -8.12 -2.54 7.91
CA VAL A 9 -8.20 -2.60 6.47
C VAL A 9 -8.55 -1.23 5.90
N LEU A 10 -9.51 -0.55 6.52
CA LEU A 10 -9.90 0.77 6.05
C LEU A 10 -8.77 1.77 6.15
N GLU A 11 -8.00 1.72 7.22
CA GLU A 11 -6.87 2.62 7.38
C GLU A 11 -5.84 2.39 6.30
N ARG A 12 -5.59 1.12 5.97
CA ARG A 12 -4.62 0.82 4.94
C ARG A 12 -5.12 1.26 3.57
N LEU A 13 -6.42 1.14 3.32
CA LEU A 13 -6.96 1.60 2.06
C LEU A 13 -6.84 3.11 1.93
N ASP A 14 -7.08 3.84 3.03
CA ASP A 14 -6.92 5.28 3.01
C ASP A 14 -5.48 5.66 2.69
N ARG A 15 -4.54 4.95 3.30
CA ARG A 15 -3.14 5.24 3.09
C ARG A 15 -2.75 4.96 1.65
N ILE A 16 -3.25 3.86 1.10
CA ILE A 16 -2.95 3.53 -0.29
C ILE A 16 -3.50 4.61 -1.21
N GLY A 17 -4.70 5.10 -0.92
CA GLY A 17 -5.26 6.18 -1.71
C GLY A 17 -4.40 7.42 -1.68
N ASP A 18 -3.87 7.77 -0.50
CA ASP A 18 -3.00 8.92 -0.37
C ASP A 18 -1.71 8.71 -1.14
N GLU A 19 -1.18 7.52 -1.11
CA GLU A 19 0.06 7.23 -1.81
C GLU A 19 -0.13 7.26 -3.31
N LEU A 20 -1.28 6.81 -3.79
CA LEU A 20 -1.55 6.89 -5.21
C LEU A 20 -1.69 8.34 -5.65
N ALA A 21 -2.34 9.17 -4.83
CA ALA A 21 -2.47 10.58 -5.16
C ALA A 21 -1.10 11.26 -5.19
N ARG A 22 -0.22 10.89 -4.25
CA ARG A 22 1.11 11.47 -4.22
C ARG A 22 1.90 11.04 -5.44
N MET A 23 1.79 9.76 -5.82
CA MET A 23 2.49 9.27 -6.97
C MET A 23 2.04 10.00 -8.23
N ASN A 24 0.74 10.25 -8.31
CA ASN A 24 0.19 10.95 -9.46
C ASN A 24 0.74 12.38 -9.53
N ARG A 25 0.85 13.05 -8.38
CA ARG A 25 1.39 14.40 -8.36
C ARG A 25 2.85 14.41 -8.75
N LEU A 26 3.62 13.44 -8.29
CA LEU A 26 5.02 13.36 -8.64
C LEU A 26 5.18 13.18 -10.14
N ALA A 27 4.35 12.35 -10.74
CA ALA A 27 4.42 12.12 -12.17
C ALA A 27 4.06 13.40 -12.93
N GLU A 28 3.03 14.09 -12.47
CA GLU A 28 2.60 15.30 -13.13
C GLU A 28 3.61 16.42 -13.02
N ASN A 29 4.32 16.45 -11.91
CA ASN A 29 5.29 17.51 -11.72
C ASN A 29 6.62 17.23 -12.39
N GLY A 30 6.78 16.06 -12.93
CA GLY A 30 8.03 15.72 -13.60
C GLY A 30 9.17 15.55 -12.62
N ASP A 31 8.88 15.04 -11.42
CA ASP A 31 9.88 14.91 -10.39
C ASP A 31 10.88 13.82 -10.64
N GLY A 32 10.68 13.02 -11.66
CA GLY A 32 11.67 12.05 -12.00
C GLY A 32 11.34 10.66 -11.51
N LEU A 33 11.98 9.69 -12.13
CA LEU A 33 11.70 8.31 -11.85
C LEU A 33 12.11 7.88 -10.46
N GLU A 34 13.14 8.51 -9.93
CA GLU A 34 13.58 8.14 -8.60
C GLU A 34 12.50 8.40 -7.54
N ALA A 35 11.87 9.55 -7.63
CA ALA A 35 10.83 9.88 -6.68
C ALA A 35 9.64 8.95 -6.84
N VAL A 36 9.28 8.64 -8.09
CA VAL A 36 8.16 7.75 -8.34
C VAL A 36 8.50 6.34 -7.85
N ALA A 37 9.73 5.90 -8.10
CA ALA A 37 10.13 4.56 -7.66
C ALA A 37 10.08 4.44 -6.15
N ARG A 38 10.45 5.50 -5.46
CA ARG A 38 10.41 5.49 -4.01
C ARG A 38 8.97 5.37 -3.53
N GLU A 39 8.07 6.07 -4.21
CA GLU A 39 6.68 6.01 -3.83
C GLU A 39 6.06 4.65 -4.16
N VAL A 40 6.49 4.03 -5.25
CA VAL A 40 6.02 2.69 -5.59
C VAL A 40 6.45 1.69 -4.52
N ARG A 41 7.66 1.87 -3.99
CA ARG A 41 8.12 1.00 -2.93
C ARG A 41 7.26 1.18 -1.68
N SER A 42 6.93 2.41 -1.36
CA SER A 42 6.08 2.69 -0.23
C SER A 42 4.69 2.07 -0.44
N LEU A 43 4.16 2.20 -1.65
CA LEU A 43 2.88 1.61 -1.97
C LEU A 43 2.93 0.09 -1.83
N ASN A 44 4.02 -0.50 -2.25
CA ASN A 44 4.17 -1.95 -2.14
C ASN A 44 4.11 -2.39 -0.68
N GLU A 45 4.76 -1.62 0.19
CA GLU A 45 4.71 -1.94 1.60
C GLU A 45 3.30 -1.79 2.15
N SER A 46 2.57 -0.79 1.69
CA SER A 46 1.21 -0.60 2.14
C SER A 46 0.31 -1.74 1.68
N LEU A 47 0.53 -2.21 0.46
CA LEU A 47 -0.25 -3.34 -0.03
C LEU A 47 0.03 -4.60 0.77
N ASN A 48 1.29 -4.81 1.15
CA ASN A 48 1.62 -5.95 1.98
C ASN A 48 0.96 -5.83 3.34
N ALA A 49 0.95 -4.62 3.89
CA ALA A 49 0.31 -4.40 5.18
C ALA A 49 -1.19 -4.62 5.08
N LEU A 50 -1.77 -4.22 3.96
CA LEU A 50 -3.20 -4.42 3.75
C LEU A 50 -3.50 -5.92 3.69
N ALA A 51 -2.69 -6.66 2.97
CA ALA A 51 -2.90 -8.11 2.87
C ALA A 51 -2.79 -8.75 4.23
N TYR A 52 -1.81 -8.32 5.02
CA TYR A 52 -1.65 -8.86 6.35
C TYR A 52 -2.90 -8.57 7.18
N ALA A 53 -3.37 -7.34 7.14
CA ALA A 53 -4.54 -6.96 7.92
C ALA A 53 -5.77 -7.73 7.49
N ALA A 54 -5.93 -7.88 6.19
CA ALA A 54 -7.11 -8.55 5.66
C ALA A 54 -7.09 -10.05 5.92
N LEU A 55 -5.93 -10.65 5.81
CA LEU A 55 -5.82 -12.08 6.00
C LEU A 55 -5.53 -12.47 7.43
N GLY A 56 -5.06 -11.55 8.21
CA GLY A 56 -4.77 -11.82 9.60
C GLY A 56 -3.54 -12.65 9.80
N GLN A 57 -2.64 -12.64 8.84
CA GLN A 57 -1.44 -13.42 8.99
C GLN A 57 -0.40 -12.99 7.99
N SER A 58 0.67 -13.73 7.89
CA SER A 58 1.79 -13.38 7.05
C SER A 58 1.38 -13.10 5.62
N PRO A 59 1.87 -12.02 5.09
CA PRO A 59 1.54 -11.65 3.73
C PRO A 59 2.26 -12.50 2.71
N ARG A 60 3.20 -13.35 3.15
CA ARG A 60 3.88 -13.99 2.26
C ARG A 60 3.26 -15.03 1.74
N VAL A 61 2.68 -14.94 0.89
CA VAL A 61 1.98 -15.87 0.40
C VAL A 61 2.72 -16.35 -0.58
N ARG A 62 3.38 -16.60 -0.68
CA ARG A 62 4.04 -16.91 -1.48
C ARG A 62 3.94 -17.55 -2.31
N ARG A 63 4.09 -17.65 -2.95
CA ARG A 63 4.04 -18.11 -3.76
C ARG A 63 4.62 -18.92 -4.11
N ALA A 64 4.60 -19.31 -4.13
CA ALA A 64 5.03 -20.14 -4.38
C ALA A 64 5.80 -20.47 -5.24
N LYS A 65 6.15 -20.62 -5.51
CA LYS A 65 6.66 -20.95 -6.12
C LYS A 65 7.00 -21.16 -6.17
#